data_8f0a03ac86ca7ac1356afa0257928ab4
#
_entry.id   8f0a03ac86ca7ac1356afa0257928ab4
#
_cell.length_a   1.000
_cell.length_b   1.000
_cell.length_c   1.000
_cell.angle_alpha   90.00
_cell.angle_beta   90.00
_cell.angle_gamma   90.00
#
_symmetry.space_group_name_H-M   'P 1'
#
loop_
_entity.id
_entity.type
_entity.pdbx_description
1 polymer ?
#
loop_
_entity_poly.entity_id
_entity_poly.type
_entity_poly.pdbx_seq_one_letter_code
_entity_poly.pdbx_strand_id
1 'polypeptide(L)' 'MSVESTQIGLLAKQYCGVDLPVQVLRSAAGYYLGTQDSLGFPVSRESVQYWRKHDDAQEALDQGSWTQREFP' A
#
# COMPACT_ATOMS: atom_id res chain seq x y z
N MET A 1 -17.21 -14.53 12.24
CA MET A 1 -16.61 -14.59 11.04
C MET A 1 -15.55 -13.53 10.85
N SER A 2 -14.63 -13.88 10.23
CA SER A 2 -13.60 -12.99 10.08
C SER A 2 -13.86 -12.09 8.97
N VAL A 3 -13.60 -10.91 9.19
CA VAL A 3 -13.79 -9.93 8.22
C VAL A 3 -12.55 -9.78 7.41
N GLU A 4 -12.72 -9.67 6.14
CA GLU A 4 -11.62 -9.39 5.33
C GLU A 4 -11.03 -8.08 5.72
N SER A 5 -9.80 -8.08 6.01
CA SER A 5 -9.16 -6.87 6.48
C SER A 5 -8.40 -6.16 5.39
N THR A 6 -8.89 -6.27 4.16
CA THR A 6 -8.27 -5.53 3.07
C THR A 6 -8.32 -4.05 3.35
N GLN A 7 -7.18 -3.43 3.38
CA GLN A 7 -7.08 -2.00 3.61
C GLN A 7 -7.18 -1.26 2.29
N ILE A 8 -7.97 -0.21 2.29
CA ILE A 8 -8.12 0.64 1.12
C ILE A 8 -7.11 1.77 1.23
N GLY A 9 -6.47 2.10 0.11
CA GLY A 9 -5.46 3.16 0.07
C GLY A 9 -6.07 4.51 0.34
N LEU A 10 -5.68 5.10 1.45
CA LEU A 10 -6.22 6.39 1.86
C LEU A 10 -5.91 7.48 0.86
N LEU A 11 -4.67 7.52 0.36
CA LEU A 11 -4.27 8.55 -0.58
C LEU A 11 -4.91 8.35 -1.94
N ALA A 12 -5.08 7.09 -2.37
CA ALA A 12 -5.76 6.82 -3.62
C ALA A 12 -7.20 7.30 -3.55
N LYS A 13 -7.85 7.12 -2.41
CA LYS A 13 -9.21 7.57 -2.23
C LYS A 13 -9.30 9.09 -2.16
N GLN A 14 -8.42 9.72 -1.38
CA GLN A 14 -8.47 11.16 -1.18
C GLN A 14 -8.09 11.96 -2.41
N TYR A 15 -7.07 11.52 -3.13
CA TYR A 15 -6.50 12.32 -4.21
C TYR A 15 -6.92 11.83 -5.59
N CYS A 16 -7.29 10.57 -5.72
CA CYS A 16 -7.69 10.01 -7.01
C CYS A 16 -9.13 9.56 -7.05
N GLY A 17 -9.81 9.54 -5.90
CA GLY A 17 -11.21 9.18 -5.85
C GLY A 17 -11.50 7.72 -6.14
N VAL A 18 -10.52 6.85 -5.95
CA VAL A 18 -10.68 5.42 -6.26
C VAL A 18 -10.44 4.59 -5.01
N ASP A 19 -11.19 3.50 -4.90
CA ASP A 19 -11.06 2.55 -3.80
C ASP A 19 -10.23 1.38 -4.27
N LEU A 20 -8.95 1.41 -3.97
CA LEU A 20 -8.02 0.35 -4.35
C LEU A 20 -7.38 -0.24 -3.09
N PRO A 21 -7.19 -1.56 -3.06
CA PRO A 21 -6.57 -2.18 -1.89
C PRO A 21 -5.09 -1.84 -1.82
N VAL A 22 -4.61 -1.65 -0.58
CA VAL A 22 -3.18 -1.49 -0.34
C VAL A 22 -2.52 -2.84 -0.50
N GLN A 23 -1.40 -2.85 -1.21
CA GLN A 23 -0.66 -4.08 -1.44
C GLN A 23 0.82 -3.78 -1.51
N VAL A 24 1.64 -4.83 -1.50
CA VAL A 24 3.08 -4.68 -1.60
C VAL A 24 3.44 -4.42 -3.04
N LEU A 25 4.14 -3.34 -3.28
CA LEU A 25 4.62 -2.96 -4.61
C LEU A 25 6.13 -2.80 -4.55
N ARG A 26 6.76 -2.81 -5.71
CA ARG A 26 8.20 -2.71 -5.79
C ARG A 26 8.62 -1.48 -6.57
N SER A 27 9.68 -0.82 -6.09
CA SER A 27 10.28 0.30 -6.78
C SER A 27 11.80 0.18 -6.71
N ALA A 28 12.49 1.13 -7.29
CA ALA A 28 13.95 1.15 -7.22
C ALA A 28 14.45 1.33 -5.80
N ALA A 29 13.66 1.94 -4.93
CA ALA A 29 14.02 2.15 -3.53
C ALA A 29 13.73 0.94 -2.65
N GLY A 30 13.00 -0.05 -3.17
CA GLY A 30 12.64 -1.24 -2.42
C GLY A 30 11.16 -1.51 -2.50
N TYR A 31 10.67 -2.37 -1.60
CA TYR A 31 9.26 -2.69 -1.53
C TYR A 31 8.54 -1.66 -0.67
N TYR A 32 7.31 -1.35 -1.03
CA TYR A 32 6.52 -0.39 -0.29
C TYR A 32 5.04 -0.81 -0.34
N LEU A 33 4.23 -0.16 0.47
CA LEU A 33 2.80 -0.43 0.47
C LEU A 33 2.11 0.70 -0.27
N GLY A 34 1.29 0.33 -1.24
CA GLY A 34 0.60 1.31 -2.06
C GLY A 34 -0.50 0.66 -2.87
N THR A 35 -1.00 1.38 -3.85
CA THR A 35 -2.09 0.91 -4.69
C THR A 35 -1.67 0.97 -6.14
N GLN A 36 -2.31 0.12 -6.94
CA GLN A 36 -2.11 0.13 -8.38
C GLN A 36 -3.46 -0.10 -9.06
N ASP A 37 -3.55 0.31 -10.31
CA ASP A 37 -4.78 0.14 -11.07
C ASP A 37 -4.85 -1.26 -11.68
N SER A 38 -5.90 -1.52 -12.44
CA SER A 38 -6.12 -2.85 -13.01
C SER A 38 -5.09 -3.22 -14.06
N LEU A 39 -4.35 -2.25 -14.56
CA LEU A 39 -3.27 -2.49 -15.53
C LEU A 39 -1.91 -2.64 -14.86
N GLY A 40 -1.86 -2.50 -13.54
CA GLY A 40 -0.62 -2.63 -12.80
C GLY A 40 0.19 -1.36 -12.67
N PHE A 41 -0.37 -0.22 -13.04
CA PHE A 41 0.34 1.06 -12.87
C PHE A 41 0.12 1.60 -11.47
N PRO A 42 1.19 2.10 -10.82
CA PRO A 42 1.07 2.64 -9.48
C PRO A 42 0.11 3.84 -9.45
N VAL A 43 -0.76 3.86 -8.46
CA VAL A 43 -1.69 4.97 -8.25
C VAL A 43 -1.24 5.81 -7.08
N SER A 44 -0.86 5.17 -5.97
CA SER A 44 -0.42 5.89 -4.79
C SER A 44 0.63 5.08 -4.04
N ARG A 45 1.51 5.80 -3.33
CA ARG A 45 2.36 5.18 -2.33
C ARG A 45 1.79 5.55 -0.97
N GLU A 46 1.38 4.53 -0.23
CA GLU A 46 0.69 4.74 1.04
C GLU A 46 1.63 4.70 2.24
N SER A 47 2.69 3.86 2.17
CA SER A 47 3.60 3.75 3.30
C SER A 47 4.72 4.77 3.22
N VAL A 48 5.12 5.28 4.39
CA VAL A 48 6.32 6.10 4.51
C VAL A 48 7.56 5.24 4.30
N GLN A 49 7.51 4.00 4.78
CA GLN A 49 8.65 3.11 4.78
C GLN A 49 8.83 2.39 3.45
N TYR A 50 10.07 1.94 3.23
CA TYR A 50 10.42 0.95 2.24
C TYR A 50 11.05 -0.23 2.96
N TRP A 51 10.88 -1.40 2.39
CA TRP A 51 11.47 -2.63 2.94
C TRP A 51 12.34 -3.26 1.88
N ARG A 52 13.38 -3.96 2.34
CA ARG A 52 14.28 -4.64 1.42
C ARG A 52 13.69 -5.91 0.86
N LYS A 53 12.80 -6.56 1.63
CA LYS A 53 12.24 -7.85 1.27
C LYS A 53 10.75 -7.74 1.15
N HIS A 54 10.20 -8.44 0.17
CA HIS A 54 8.76 -8.51 -0.02
C HIS A 54 8.06 -8.99 1.24
N ASP A 55 8.61 -10.04 1.87
CA ASP A 55 7.97 -10.64 3.03
C ASP A 55 7.90 -9.68 4.21
N ASP A 56 8.90 -8.83 4.37
CA ASP A 56 8.89 -7.84 5.44
C ASP A 56 7.79 -6.80 5.21
N ALA A 57 7.63 -6.36 3.98
CA ALA A 57 6.56 -5.43 3.64
C ALA A 57 5.20 -6.07 3.81
N GLN A 58 5.07 -7.32 3.40
CA GLN A 58 3.80 -8.04 3.55
C GLN A 58 3.43 -8.21 5.01
N GLU A 59 4.42 -8.54 5.84
CA GLU A 59 4.18 -8.68 7.27
C GLU A 59 3.74 -7.36 7.89
N ALA A 60 4.38 -6.27 7.50
CA ALA A 60 3.98 -4.95 7.99
C ALA A 60 2.54 -4.62 7.61
N LEU A 61 2.15 -4.97 6.39
CA LEU A 61 0.78 -4.76 5.94
C LEU A 61 -0.20 -5.61 6.75
N ASP A 62 0.13 -6.89 6.94
CA ASP A 62 -0.75 -7.81 7.64
C ASP A 62 -0.95 -7.40 9.09
N GLN A 63 0.09 -6.86 9.72
CA GLN A 63 0.06 -6.47 11.12
C GLN A 63 -0.34 -5.03 11.34
N GLY A 64 -0.43 -4.25 10.25
CA GLY A 64 -0.70 -2.83 10.36
C GLY A 64 0.45 -2.05 10.98
N SER A 65 1.67 -2.58 10.91
CA SER A 65 2.82 -1.96 11.55
C SER A 65 3.60 -1.09 10.59
N TRP A 66 2.91 -0.19 9.93
CA TRP A 66 3.52 0.74 8.98
C TRP A 66 2.88 2.12 9.15
N THR A 67 3.56 3.14 8.64
CA THR A 67 3.14 4.51 8.82
C THR A 67 2.53 5.04 7.53
N GLN A 68 1.31 5.54 7.62
CA GLN A 68 0.59 6.11 6.49
C GLN A 68 1.21 7.45 6.09
N ARG A 69 1.47 7.63 4.82
CA ARG A 69 1.89 8.91 4.30
C ARG A 69 0.70 9.87 4.31
N GLU A 70 1.00 11.15 4.45
CA GLU A 70 -0.03 12.19 4.43
C GLU A 70 -0.28 12.72 3.02
N PHE A 71 0.69 12.56 2.14
CA PHE A 71 0.60 13.08 0.78
C PHE A 71 1.07 12.01 -0.19
N PRO A 72 0.51 11.98 -1.40
CA PRO A 72 0.89 10.99 -2.40
C PRO A 72 2.35 11.12 -2.85
#